data_0e1d3db93f4004e8c18c154af25ccd8e
#
_entry.id   0e1d3db93f4004e8c18c154af25ccd8e
#
_cell.length_a   1.000
_cell.length_b   1.000
_cell.length_c   1.000
_cell.angle_alpha   90.00
_cell.angle_beta   90.00
_cell.angle_gamma   90.00
#
_symmetry.space_group_name_H-M   'P 1'
#
loop_
_entity.id
_entity.type
_entity.pdbx_description
1 polymer ?
#
loop_
_entity_poly.entity_id
_entity_poly.type
_entity_poly.pdbx_seq_one_letter_code
_entity_poly.pdbx_strand_id
1 'polypeptide(L)'
;LGFAANAPRWAIAHKFSANRSISEIKNIEIQIGRTGALTPVAKVKAVNIGGVMVSNATLHNEDEIIRKDIRIGDTVTVERAGDVIPHVVSVDLKKRLKNSKKFVFPLNCPSCGKRTIKDFNEITKKQDAVRRCSSEGYECEKIAIGKMKHFVSKEAFNIDGFGKKIIENFYNLKIIKLPQDIFNLDYRKIEKLEGWGKLSVKNLKFSIEQKKHISLERFIYSLGIRHIGQENAKLISRHLKTAENFFKLTNNNNIKNLSNIDGIGITQIQSIKNFFSDKTSLKVLFELDQ
;
A
#
# COMPACT_ATOMS: atom_id res chain seq x y z
N LEU A 1 20.88 -4.59 25.28
CA LEU A 1 20.88 -4.28 23.83
C LEU A 1 19.50 -3.80 23.32
N GLY A 2 18.38 -4.20 23.94
CA GLY A 2 17.03 -3.75 23.63
C GLY A 2 16.50 -4.16 22.25
N PHE A 3 15.52 -3.39 21.78
CA PHE A 3 14.83 -3.60 20.49
C PHE A 3 15.00 -2.37 19.59
N ALA A 4 15.06 -2.60 18.29
CA ALA A 4 14.85 -1.57 17.27
C ALA A 4 13.50 -1.86 16.63
N ALA A 5 12.52 -1.01 16.90
CA ALA A 5 11.13 -1.29 16.55
C ALA A 5 10.64 -2.60 17.19
N ASN A 6 10.22 -3.56 16.38
CA ASN A 6 9.80 -4.89 16.83
C ASN A 6 10.91 -5.95 16.70
N ALA A 7 12.12 -5.54 16.28
CA ALA A 7 13.24 -6.47 16.08
C ALA A 7 14.25 -6.38 17.24
N PRO A 8 14.68 -7.52 17.81
CA PRO A 8 15.72 -7.51 18.84
C PRO A 8 17.08 -7.13 18.25
N ARG A 9 17.82 -6.24 18.93
CA ARG A 9 19.17 -5.83 18.48
C ARG A 9 20.24 -6.90 18.72
N TRP A 10 19.92 -7.90 19.50
CA TRP A 10 20.81 -9.02 19.86
C TRP A 10 20.64 -10.25 18.99
N ALA A 11 19.70 -10.25 18.03
CA ALA A 11 19.44 -11.35 17.13
C ALA A 11 19.84 -11.02 15.68
N ILE A 12 20.38 -12.00 14.98
CA ILE A 12 20.73 -11.94 13.57
C ILE A 12 19.84 -12.92 12.81
N ALA A 13 19.17 -12.46 11.77
CA ALA A 13 18.42 -13.32 10.89
C ALA A 13 19.36 -14.01 9.89
N HIS A 14 19.52 -15.33 9.97
CA HIS A 14 20.19 -16.12 8.94
C HIS A 14 19.22 -16.40 7.79
N LYS A 15 19.55 -15.93 6.60
CA LYS A 15 18.76 -16.18 5.37
C LYS A 15 19.48 -17.18 4.49
N PHE A 16 18.83 -18.31 4.22
CA PHE A 16 19.32 -19.30 3.27
C PHE A 16 19.34 -18.76 1.84
N SER A 17 20.11 -19.43 0.97
CA SER A 17 20.11 -19.12 -0.46
C SER A 17 18.71 -19.20 -1.04
N ALA A 18 18.39 -18.24 -1.90
CA ALA A 18 17.08 -18.18 -2.52
C ALA A 18 16.88 -19.31 -3.53
N ASN A 19 15.70 -19.90 -3.51
CA ASN A 19 15.31 -20.87 -4.52
C ASN A 19 14.97 -20.16 -5.83
N ARG A 20 15.42 -20.76 -6.96
CA ARG A 20 15.20 -20.23 -8.30
C ARG A 20 14.59 -21.30 -9.19
N SER A 21 13.76 -20.87 -10.15
CA SER A 21 13.25 -21.71 -11.23
C SER A 21 13.09 -20.90 -12.49
N ILE A 22 13.10 -21.60 -13.63
CA ILE A 22 12.91 -20.99 -14.95
C ILE A 22 11.43 -21.04 -15.29
N SER A 23 10.89 -19.92 -15.79
CA SER A 23 9.51 -19.82 -16.26
C SER A 23 9.41 -18.89 -17.47
N GLU A 24 8.22 -18.76 -18.05
CA GLU A 24 7.92 -17.89 -19.20
C GLU A 24 6.93 -16.81 -18.79
N ILE A 25 7.18 -15.56 -19.18
CA ILE A 25 6.26 -14.44 -18.97
C ILE A 25 5.08 -14.53 -19.94
N LYS A 26 3.89 -14.77 -19.43
CA LYS A 26 2.65 -14.82 -20.21
C LYS A 26 2.01 -13.45 -20.41
N ASN A 27 2.10 -12.58 -19.40
CA ASN A 27 1.59 -11.22 -19.43
C ASN A 27 2.30 -10.35 -18.38
N ILE A 28 2.19 -9.03 -18.52
CA ILE A 28 2.66 -8.06 -17.52
C ILE A 28 1.46 -7.19 -17.15
N GLU A 29 1.06 -7.24 -15.88
CA GLU A 29 -0.02 -6.44 -15.32
C GLU A 29 0.54 -5.32 -14.44
N ILE A 30 -0.10 -4.16 -14.47
CA ILE A 30 0.25 -3.03 -13.60
C ILE A 30 -0.70 -3.03 -12.40
N GLN A 31 -0.17 -3.27 -11.23
CA GLN A 31 -0.88 -3.13 -9.96
C GLN A 31 -0.70 -1.73 -9.41
N ILE A 32 -1.78 -1.15 -8.85
CA ILE A 32 -1.76 0.19 -8.27
C ILE A 32 -1.87 0.05 -6.76
N GLY A 33 -0.84 0.52 -6.07
CA GLY A 33 -0.78 0.52 -4.61
C GLY A 33 -1.55 1.70 -3.98
N ARG A 34 -1.75 1.66 -2.67
CA ARG A 34 -2.44 2.71 -1.89
C ARG A 34 -1.80 4.10 -1.97
N THR A 35 -0.53 4.17 -2.34
CA THR A 35 0.23 5.42 -2.55
C THR A 35 0.26 5.85 -4.00
N GLY A 36 -0.55 5.25 -4.87
CA GLY A 36 -0.55 5.49 -6.29
C GLY A 36 0.57 4.80 -7.06
N ALA A 37 1.50 4.11 -6.40
CA ALA A 37 2.62 3.44 -7.06
C ALA A 37 2.14 2.40 -8.06
N LEU A 38 2.65 2.47 -9.30
CA LEU A 38 2.41 1.50 -10.35
C LEU A 38 3.50 0.43 -10.27
N THR A 39 3.11 -0.77 -9.83
CA THR A 39 4.01 -1.90 -9.69
C THR A 39 3.74 -2.91 -10.80
N PRO A 40 4.68 -3.14 -11.71
CA PRO A 40 4.53 -4.16 -12.74
C PRO A 40 4.72 -5.56 -12.14
N VAL A 41 3.81 -6.47 -12.49
CA VAL A 41 3.82 -7.87 -12.06
C VAL A 41 3.77 -8.78 -13.29
N ALA A 42 4.78 -9.61 -13.45
CA ALA A 42 4.78 -10.64 -14.48
C ALA A 42 3.83 -11.78 -14.09
N LYS A 43 2.89 -12.10 -14.95
CA LYS A 43 2.15 -13.36 -14.93
C LYS A 43 3.03 -14.39 -15.63
N VAL A 44 3.55 -15.33 -14.88
CA VAL A 44 4.44 -16.36 -15.40
C VAL A 44 3.72 -17.71 -15.53
N LYS A 45 4.19 -18.57 -16.41
CA LYS A 45 3.76 -19.98 -16.40
C LYS A 45 4.03 -20.53 -15.00
N ALA A 46 3.00 -21.12 -14.38
CA ALA A 46 3.10 -21.63 -13.02
C ALA A 46 4.29 -22.58 -12.85
N VAL A 47 5.14 -22.31 -11.88
CA VAL A 47 6.36 -23.08 -11.62
C VAL A 47 6.55 -23.28 -10.12
N ASN A 48 7.05 -24.44 -9.71
CA ASN A 48 7.37 -24.71 -8.31
C ASN A 48 8.71 -24.07 -7.94
N ILE A 49 8.72 -23.27 -6.87
CA ILE A 49 9.92 -22.65 -6.31
C ILE A 49 9.95 -22.92 -4.80
N GLY A 50 10.81 -23.84 -4.38
CA GLY A 50 10.94 -24.20 -2.97
C GLY A 50 9.64 -24.74 -2.36
N GLY A 51 8.91 -25.61 -3.08
CA GLY A 51 7.67 -26.22 -2.62
C GLY A 51 6.40 -25.40 -2.85
N VAL A 52 6.51 -24.16 -3.37
CA VAL A 52 5.36 -23.28 -3.62
C VAL A 52 5.16 -23.03 -5.10
N MET A 53 3.91 -23.15 -5.54
CA MET A 53 3.53 -22.83 -6.93
C MET A 53 3.46 -21.31 -7.11
N VAL A 54 4.32 -20.79 -7.99
CA VAL A 54 4.46 -19.36 -8.28
C VAL A 54 3.92 -19.08 -9.68
N SER A 55 2.95 -18.19 -9.80
CA SER A 55 2.38 -17.69 -11.07
C SER A 55 2.50 -16.17 -11.22
N ASN A 56 2.99 -15.48 -10.20
CA ASN A 56 3.17 -14.03 -10.21
C ASN A 56 4.55 -13.68 -9.66
N ALA A 57 5.28 -12.82 -10.36
CA ALA A 57 6.58 -12.33 -9.92
C ALA A 57 6.65 -10.81 -10.11
N THR A 58 7.14 -10.07 -9.12
CA THR A 58 7.29 -8.63 -9.27
C THR A 58 8.42 -8.29 -10.25
N LEU A 59 8.19 -7.24 -11.02
CA LEU A 59 9.21 -6.61 -11.88
C LEU A 59 9.72 -5.29 -11.25
N HIS A 60 9.38 -5.05 -9.98
CA HIS A 60 9.72 -3.89 -9.16
C HIS A 60 9.17 -2.57 -9.70
N ASN A 61 9.70 -2.03 -10.81
CA ASN A 61 9.34 -0.74 -11.40
C ASN A 61 9.65 -0.69 -12.91
N GLU A 62 9.34 0.45 -13.52
CA GLU A 62 9.60 0.71 -14.94
C GLU A 62 11.09 0.60 -15.29
N ASP A 63 11.98 1.14 -14.45
CA ASP A 63 13.42 1.18 -14.70
C ASP A 63 14.02 -0.22 -14.72
N GLU A 64 13.52 -1.14 -13.88
CA GLU A 64 13.94 -2.55 -13.90
C GLU A 64 13.51 -3.29 -15.17
N ILE A 65 12.32 -3.00 -15.68
CA ILE A 65 11.88 -3.56 -16.97
C ILE A 65 12.79 -3.09 -18.11
N ILE A 66 13.11 -1.79 -18.12
CA ILE A 66 14.01 -1.21 -19.13
C ILE A 66 15.42 -1.78 -18.98
N ARG A 67 15.96 -1.79 -17.77
CA ARG A 67 17.33 -2.26 -17.48
C ARG A 67 17.55 -3.71 -17.87
N LYS A 68 16.57 -4.58 -17.62
CA LYS A 68 16.62 -6.01 -17.94
C LYS A 68 16.06 -6.33 -19.33
N ASP A 69 15.54 -5.33 -20.05
CA ASP A 69 14.82 -5.47 -21.33
C ASP A 69 13.77 -6.59 -21.28
N ILE A 70 12.89 -6.55 -20.25
CA ILE A 70 11.89 -7.58 -20.02
C ILE A 70 10.74 -7.44 -21.02
N ARG A 71 10.34 -8.55 -21.66
CA ARG A 71 9.25 -8.59 -22.64
C ARG A 71 8.29 -9.74 -22.36
N ILE A 72 7.06 -9.61 -22.82
CA ILE A 72 6.09 -10.72 -22.81
C ILE A 72 6.61 -11.83 -23.74
N GLY A 73 6.52 -13.08 -23.29
CA GLY A 73 7.06 -14.26 -23.98
C GLY A 73 8.51 -14.61 -23.62
N ASP A 74 9.18 -13.77 -22.80
CA ASP A 74 10.55 -14.09 -22.38
C ASP A 74 10.60 -15.28 -21.42
N THR A 75 11.63 -16.11 -21.63
CA THR A 75 12.05 -17.08 -20.61
C THR A 75 12.86 -16.36 -19.54
N VAL A 76 12.46 -16.50 -18.29
CA VAL A 76 13.03 -15.76 -17.15
C VAL A 76 13.40 -16.66 -16.00
N THR A 77 14.41 -16.26 -15.23
CA THR A 77 14.70 -16.83 -13.92
C THR A 77 13.88 -16.10 -12.86
N VAL A 78 13.02 -16.82 -12.16
CA VAL A 78 12.24 -16.32 -11.02
C VAL A 78 12.88 -16.82 -9.73
N GLU A 79 13.05 -15.92 -8.78
CA GLU A 79 13.62 -16.18 -7.47
C GLU A 79 12.59 -15.93 -6.36
N ARG A 80 12.59 -16.80 -5.36
CA ARG A 80 11.86 -16.62 -4.12
C ARG A 80 12.80 -16.85 -2.94
N ALA A 81 13.15 -15.79 -2.24
CA ALA A 81 13.98 -15.84 -1.04
C ALA A 81 13.08 -15.97 0.20
N GLY A 82 13.05 -17.15 0.83
CA GLY A 82 12.18 -17.42 1.97
C GLY A 82 10.70 -17.14 1.67
N ASP A 83 9.99 -16.43 2.57
CA ASP A 83 8.59 -16.02 2.39
C ASP A 83 8.44 -14.68 1.64
N VAL A 84 9.48 -14.22 0.98
CA VAL A 84 9.49 -12.95 0.24
C VAL A 84 8.77 -13.10 -1.10
N ILE A 85 8.26 -11.98 -1.61
CA ILE A 85 7.53 -11.89 -2.89
C ILE A 85 8.45 -12.37 -4.03
N PRO A 86 7.99 -13.33 -4.86
CA PRO A 86 8.77 -13.79 -6.02
C PRO A 86 9.09 -12.62 -6.96
N HIS A 87 10.30 -12.59 -7.49
CA HIS A 87 10.73 -11.55 -8.43
C HIS A 87 11.53 -12.13 -9.61
N VAL A 88 11.54 -11.40 -10.71
CA VAL A 88 12.32 -11.78 -11.90
C VAL A 88 13.77 -11.30 -11.73
N VAL A 89 14.70 -12.25 -11.70
CA VAL A 89 16.14 -11.99 -11.57
C VAL A 89 16.76 -11.62 -12.91
N SER A 90 16.54 -12.45 -13.93
CA SER A 90 17.17 -12.31 -15.25
C SER A 90 16.29 -12.84 -16.37
N VAL A 91 16.60 -12.40 -17.59
CA VAL A 91 15.99 -12.85 -18.84
C VAL A 91 17.00 -13.72 -19.60
N ASP A 92 16.56 -14.84 -20.14
CA ASP A 92 17.34 -15.67 -21.05
C ASP A 92 17.18 -15.15 -22.49
N LEU A 93 18.08 -14.24 -22.87
CA LEU A 93 18.06 -13.61 -24.19
C LEU A 93 18.27 -14.60 -25.36
N LYS A 94 18.90 -15.76 -25.10
CA LYS A 94 19.12 -16.78 -26.14
C LYS A 94 17.82 -17.48 -26.56
N LYS A 95 16.84 -17.53 -25.64
CA LYS A 95 15.52 -18.13 -25.89
C LYS A 95 14.47 -17.13 -26.34
N ARG A 96 14.83 -15.84 -26.47
CA ARG A 96 13.90 -14.79 -26.87
C ARG A 96 13.43 -14.97 -28.32
N LEU A 97 12.14 -14.78 -28.51
CA LEU A 97 11.55 -14.76 -29.86
C LEU A 97 12.01 -13.52 -30.64
N LYS A 98 12.40 -13.71 -31.92
CA LYS A 98 12.93 -12.63 -32.77
C LYS A 98 11.98 -11.45 -32.95
N ASN A 99 10.68 -11.68 -32.90
CA ASN A 99 9.61 -10.66 -33.08
C ASN A 99 9.03 -10.13 -31.76
N SER A 100 9.65 -10.44 -30.60
CA SER A 100 9.16 -9.95 -29.32
C SER A 100 9.26 -8.43 -29.22
N LYS A 101 8.16 -7.77 -28.78
CA LYS A 101 8.08 -6.32 -28.66
C LYS A 101 8.48 -5.88 -27.26
N LYS A 102 9.12 -4.70 -27.15
CA LYS A 102 9.41 -4.07 -25.86
C LYS A 102 8.11 -3.77 -25.12
N PHE A 103 8.11 -3.97 -23.81
CA PHE A 103 6.98 -3.58 -22.97
C PHE A 103 6.94 -2.06 -22.84
N VAL A 104 5.78 -1.48 -23.15
CA VAL A 104 5.55 -0.05 -22.99
C VAL A 104 4.84 0.20 -21.67
N PHE A 105 5.52 0.89 -20.74
CA PHE A 105 4.94 1.21 -19.46
C PHE A 105 3.85 2.29 -19.61
N PRO A 106 2.66 2.15 -18.98
CA PRO A 106 1.55 3.06 -19.21
C PRO A 106 1.84 4.48 -18.69
N LEU A 107 1.63 5.48 -19.55
CA LEU A 107 1.72 6.90 -19.20
C LEU A 107 0.46 7.40 -18.49
N ASN A 108 -0.63 6.66 -18.59
CA ASN A 108 -1.88 6.92 -17.88
C ASN A 108 -2.20 5.79 -16.92
N CYS A 109 -2.81 6.12 -15.79
CA CYS A 109 -3.22 5.16 -14.79
C CYS A 109 -4.26 4.18 -15.34
N PRO A 110 -4.01 2.85 -15.32
CA PRO A 110 -4.96 1.88 -15.85
C PRO A 110 -6.31 1.81 -15.11
N SER A 111 -6.40 2.41 -13.92
CA SER A 111 -7.64 2.43 -13.13
C SER A 111 -8.50 3.69 -13.36
N CYS A 112 -7.89 4.88 -13.38
CA CYS A 112 -8.65 6.14 -13.43
C CYS A 112 -8.34 7.00 -14.66
N GLY A 113 -7.43 6.58 -15.54
CA GLY A 113 -7.04 7.30 -16.76
C GLY A 113 -6.18 8.56 -16.54
N LYS A 114 -6.01 9.04 -15.30
CA LYS A 114 -5.16 10.22 -15.03
C LYS A 114 -3.69 9.93 -15.36
N ARG A 115 -2.95 10.98 -15.71
CA ARG A 115 -1.53 10.87 -16.05
C ARG A 115 -0.73 10.25 -14.91
N THR A 116 0.31 9.50 -15.25
CA THR A 116 1.26 8.97 -14.28
C THR A 116 2.53 9.82 -14.28
N ILE A 117 3.11 10.02 -13.11
CA ILE A 117 4.29 10.86 -12.89
C ILE A 117 5.36 10.08 -12.13
N LYS A 118 6.60 10.48 -12.29
CA LYS A 118 7.72 10.11 -11.40
C LYS A 118 8.05 11.35 -10.57
N ASP A 119 8.02 11.21 -9.24
CA ASP A 119 8.36 12.30 -8.33
C ASP A 119 9.82 12.68 -8.51
N PHE A 120 10.12 13.98 -8.37
CA PHE A 120 11.48 14.48 -8.34
C PHE A 120 11.87 14.78 -6.90
N ASN A 121 13.01 14.25 -6.46
CA ASN A 121 13.53 14.49 -5.13
C ASN A 121 14.47 15.69 -5.18
N GLU A 122 14.05 16.83 -4.64
CA GLU A 122 14.81 18.07 -4.64
C GLU A 122 16.15 18.00 -3.87
N ILE A 123 16.23 17.10 -2.88
CA ILE A 123 17.44 16.94 -2.06
C ILE A 123 18.50 16.14 -2.83
N THR A 124 18.09 14.98 -3.38
CA THR A 124 19.01 14.10 -4.11
C THR A 124 19.18 14.49 -5.58
N LYS A 125 18.37 15.44 -6.08
CA LYS A 125 18.30 15.87 -7.50
C LYS A 125 18.08 14.69 -8.45
N LYS A 126 17.37 13.65 -7.99
CA LYS A 126 17.06 12.44 -8.77
C LYS A 126 15.57 12.25 -8.90
N GLN A 127 15.16 11.68 -10.03
CA GLN A 127 13.79 11.24 -10.25
C GLN A 127 13.55 9.90 -9.52
N ASP A 128 12.36 9.72 -8.94
CA ASP A 128 11.97 8.45 -8.32
C ASP A 128 11.89 7.35 -9.39
N ALA A 129 12.39 6.17 -9.08
CA ALA A 129 12.27 4.98 -9.93
C ALA A 129 10.81 4.51 -10.08
N VAL A 130 9.95 4.88 -9.13
CA VAL A 130 8.55 4.46 -9.08
C VAL A 130 7.64 5.49 -9.73
N ARG A 131 6.97 5.08 -10.82
CA ARG A 131 5.91 5.87 -11.44
C ARG A 131 4.62 5.76 -10.61
N ARG A 132 3.89 6.88 -10.48
CA ARG A 132 2.68 6.97 -9.67
C ARG A 132 1.52 7.59 -10.43
N CYS A 133 0.30 7.17 -10.09
CA CYS A 133 -0.91 7.86 -10.48
C CYS A 133 -0.92 9.27 -9.86
N SER A 134 -1.24 10.28 -10.67
CA SER A 134 -1.34 11.68 -10.21
C SER A 134 -2.67 12.02 -9.52
N SER A 135 -3.54 11.03 -9.29
CA SER A 135 -4.79 11.25 -8.57
C SER A 135 -4.55 11.64 -7.13
N GLU A 136 -5.29 12.62 -6.66
CA GLU A 136 -5.29 13.07 -5.28
C GLU A 136 -6.27 12.28 -4.41
N GLY A 137 -6.00 12.27 -3.11
CA GLY A 137 -6.89 11.72 -2.09
C GLY A 137 -7.39 10.29 -2.38
N TYR A 138 -8.69 10.19 -2.68
CA TYR A 138 -9.44 8.94 -2.92
C TYR A 138 -10.07 8.89 -4.33
N GLU A 139 -9.66 9.74 -5.26
CA GLU A 139 -10.26 9.83 -6.59
C GLU A 139 -10.00 8.59 -7.46
N CYS A 140 -8.84 7.98 -7.34
CA CYS A 140 -8.56 6.72 -8.03
C CYS A 140 -9.09 5.54 -7.22
N GLU A 141 -9.95 4.73 -7.83
CA GLU A 141 -10.58 3.57 -7.20
C GLU A 141 -9.56 2.63 -6.52
N LYS A 142 -8.50 2.27 -7.23
CA LYS A 142 -7.48 1.34 -6.68
C LYS A 142 -6.72 1.96 -5.51
N ILE A 143 -6.48 3.27 -5.53
CA ILE A 143 -5.88 3.99 -4.41
C ILE A 143 -6.84 4.01 -3.23
N ALA A 144 -8.11 4.35 -3.45
CA ALA A 144 -9.13 4.39 -2.41
C ALA A 144 -9.32 3.04 -1.73
N ILE A 145 -9.50 1.97 -2.51
CA ILE A 145 -9.58 0.59 -2.00
C ILE A 145 -8.31 0.22 -1.22
N GLY A 146 -7.14 0.55 -1.76
CA GLY A 146 -5.85 0.29 -1.10
C GLY A 146 -5.70 1.01 0.25
N LYS A 147 -6.13 2.27 0.33
CA LYS A 147 -6.15 3.05 1.58
C LYS A 147 -7.13 2.45 2.59
N MET A 148 -8.33 2.06 2.18
CA MET A 148 -9.30 1.41 3.08
C MET A 148 -8.83 0.04 3.58
N LYS A 149 -8.21 -0.77 2.73
CA LYS A 149 -7.57 -2.03 3.16
C LYS A 149 -6.50 -1.81 4.22
N HIS A 150 -5.70 -0.73 4.06
CA HIS A 150 -4.72 -0.35 5.05
C HIS A 150 -5.37 0.12 6.34
N PHE A 151 -6.41 0.95 6.24
CA PHE A 151 -7.15 1.50 7.38
C PHE A 151 -7.70 0.41 8.33
N VAL A 152 -8.24 -0.68 7.77
CA VAL A 152 -8.79 -1.80 8.58
C VAL A 152 -7.75 -2.87 8.92
N SER A 153 -6.50 -2.73 8.49
CA SER A 153 -5.46 -3.75 8.70
C SER A 153 -5.12 -3.97 10.18
N LYS A 154 -4.47 -5.09 10.47
CA LYS A 154 -4.10 -5.53 11.83
C LYS A 154 -3.34 -4.45 12.62
N GLU A 155 -2.44 -3.73 11.98
CA GLU A 155 -1.60 -2.71 12.59
C GLU A 155 -2.29 -1.34 12.70
N ALA A 156 -3.40 -1.14 11.97
CA ALA A 156 -4.25 0.06 11.98
C ALA A 156 -5.47 -0.15 12.90
N PHE A 157 -6.70 -0.02 12.40
CA PHE A 157 -7.91 -0.21 13.21
C PHE A 157 -8.14 -1.67 13.64
N ASN A 158 -7.59 -2.65 12.92
CA ASN A 158 -7.73 -4.08 13.20
C ASN A 158 -9.19 -4.51 13.35
N ILE A 159 -9.99 -4.25 12.32
CA ILE A 159 -11.42 -4.61 12.31
C ILE A 159 -11.55 -6.05 11.82
N ASP A 160 -11.90 -6.96 12.73
CA ASP A 160 -12.10 -8.36 12.42
C ASP A 160 -13.31 -8.54 11.51
N GLY A 161 -13.22 -9.50 10.57
CA GLY A 161 -14.28 -9.74 9.59
C GLY A 161 -14.35 -8.74 8.45
N PHE A 162 -13.53 -7.66 8.47
CA PHE A 162 -13.49 -6.65 7.40
C PHE A 162 -12.29 -6.86 6.46
N GLY A 163 -12.19 -8.06 5.91
CA GLY A 163 -11.09 -8.49 5.06
C GLY A 163 -11.01 -7.76 3.71
N LYS A 164 -9.89 -7.96 2.99
CA LYS A 164 -9.60 -7.29 1.71
C LYS A 164 -10.70 -7.46 0.65
N LYS A 165 -11.31 -8.65 0.57
CA LYS A 165 -12.41 -8.94 -0.39
C LYS A 165 -13.69 -8.20 -0.03
N ILE A 166 -14.00 -8.07 1.26
CA ILE A 166 -15.19 -7.35 1.73
C ILE A 166 -15.05 -5.86 1.44
N ILE A 167 -13.89 -5.27 1.67
CA ILE A 167 -13.60 -3.88 1.29
C ILE A 167 -13.84 -3.66 -0.22
N GLU A 168 -13.29 -4.53 -1.08
CA GLU A 168 -13.50 -4.43 -2.53
C GLU A 168 -14.97 -4.54 -2.91
N ASN A 169 -15.66 -5.51 -2.33
CA ASN A 169 -17.09 -5.73 -2.60
C ASN A 169 -17.93 -4.53 -2.16
N PHE A 170 -17.73 -4.05 -0.93
CA PHE A 170 -18.49 -2.90 -0.40
C PHE A 170 -18.19 -1.60 -1.16
N TYR A 171 -16.95 -1.42 -1.60
CA TYR A 171 -16.59 -0.28 -2.45
C TYR A 171 -17.32 -0.36 -3.81
N ASN A 172 -17.29 -1.52 -4.47
CA ASN A 172 -17.95 -1.74 -5.77
C ASN A 172 -19.47 -1.57 -5.68
N LEU A 173 -20.07 -2.01 -4.58
CA LEU A 173 -21.49 -1.82 -4.28
C LEU A 173 -21.83 -0.40 -3.79
N LYS A 174 -20.84 0.49 -3.71
CA LYS A 174 -20.99 1.88 -3.24
C LYS A 174 -21.51 2.00 -1.80
N ILE A 175 -21.31 0.98 -0.99
CA ILE A 175 -21.65 0.98 0.45
C ILE A 175 -20.66 1.81 1.22
N ILE A 176 -19.37 1.73 0.84
CA ILE A 176 -18.27 2.56 1.36
C ILE A 176 -17.55 3.26 0.22
N LYS A 177 -17.09 4.48 0.43
CA LYS A 177 -16.22 5.25 -0.47
C LYS A 177 -15.00 5.78 0.24
N LEU A 178 -15.14 6.13 1.51
CA LEU A 178 -14.14 6.74 2.37
C LEU A 178 -14.03 5.97 3.69
N PRO A 179 -12.92 6.07 4.43
CA PRO A 179 -12.71 5.33 5.67
C PRO A 179 -13.81 5.51 6.74
N GLN A 180 -14.33 6.72 6.91
CA GLN A 180 -15.37 7.00 7.90
C GLN A 180 -16.69 6.27 7.61
N ASP A 181 -16.98 5.94 6.34
CA ASP A 181 -18.18 5.19 5.97
C ASP A 181 -18.23 3.82 6.65
N ILE A 182 -17.07 3.28 7.04
CA ILE A 182 -16.95 2.00 7.75
C ILE A 182 -17.67 2.03 9.10
N PHE A 183 -17.67 3.20 9.76
CA PHE A 183 -18.34 3.38 11.05
C PHE A 183 -19.82 3.73 10.93
N ASN A 184 -20.29 4.02 9.70
CA ASN A 184 -21.66 4.45 9.38
C ASN A 184 -22.39 3.49 8.42
N LEU A 185 -22.16 2.19 8.55
CA LEU A 185 -22.72 1.17 7.66
C LEU A 185 -24.24 0.99 7.87
N ASP A 186 -24.98 0.88 6.75
CA ASP A 186 -26.37 0.43 6.75
C ASP A 186 -26.43 -1.10 6.84
N TYR A 187 -26.47 -1.62 8.05
CA TYR A 187 -26.48 -3.05 8.34
C TYR A 187 -27.70 -3.78 7.75
N ARG A 188 -28.86 -3.08 7.57
CA ARG A 188 -30.06 -3.67 6.96
C ARG A 188 -29.86 -3.95 5.47
N LYS A 189 -29.09 -3.09 4.78
CA LYS A 189 -28.71 -3.33 3.38
C LYS A 189 -27.69 -4.45 3.26
N ILE A 190 -26.72 -4.51 4.16
CA ILE A 190 -25.69 -5.56 4.16
C ILE A 190 -26.29 -6.93 4.39
N GLU A 191 -27.27 -7.06 5.30
CA GLU A 191 -27.95 -8.35 5.59
C GLU A 191 -28.63 -8.97 4.35
N LYS A 192 -29.02 -8.16 3.36
CA LYS A 192 -29.65 -8.61 2.11
C LYS A 192 -28.62 -9.02 1.03
N LEU A 193 -27.35 -8.83 1.25
CA LEU A 193 -26.31 -9.21 0.29
C LEU A 193 -26.06 -10.72 0.33
N GLU A 194 -25.73 -11.28 -0.83
CA GLU A 194 -25.32 -12.69 -0.93
C GLU A 194 -24.11 -12.97 -0.03
N GLY A 195 -24.19 -14.08 0.72
CA GLY A 195 -23.16 -14.47 1.69
C GLY A 195 -23.22 -13.75 3.05
N TRP A 196 -24.20 -12.83 3.23
CA TRP A 196 -24.43 -12.14 4.50
C TRP A 196 -25.73 -12.62 5.16
N GLY A 197 -25.65 -12.89 6.46
CA GLY A 197 -26.82 -13.23 7.29
C GLY A 197 -26.74 -12.45 8.60
N LYS A 198 -27.79 -12.58 9.41
CA LYS A 198 -27.93 -11.88 10.72
C LYS A 198 -26.70 -12.02 11.60
N LEU A 199 -26.11 -13.23 11.68
CA LEU A 199 -24.94 -13.49 12.52
C LEU A 199 -23.69 -12.76 12.00
N SER A 200 -23.39 -12.83 10.69
CA SER A 200 -22.23 -12.16 10.10
C SER A 200 -22.35 -10.64 10.23
N VAL A 201 -23.54 -10.08 10.03
CA VAL A 201 -23.81 -8.65 10.22
C VAL A 201 -23.63 -8.25 11.69
N LYS A 202 -24.16 -9.05 12.64
CA LYS A 202 -23.98 -8.82 14.08
C LYS A 202 -22.51 -8.82 14.47
N ASN A 203 -21.73 -9.80 13.98
CA ASN A 203 -20.29 -9.92 14.26
C ASN A 203 -19.53 -8.73 13.66
N LEU A 204 -19.83 -8.33 12.42
CA LEU A 204 -19.20 -7.17 11.79
C LEU A 204 -19.49 -5.89 12.58
N LYS A 205 -20.77 -5.66 12.95
CA LYS A 205 -21.15 -4.51 13.78
C LYS A 205 -20.37 -4.48 15.09
N PHE A 206 -20.33 -5.61 15.79
CA PHE A 206 -19.58 -5.74 17.05
C PHE A 206 -18.11 -5.42 16.87
N SER A 207 -17.45 -5.98 15.82
CA SER A 207 -16.03 -5.73 15.52
C SER A 207 -15.74 -4.25 15.25
N ILE A 208 -16.64 -3.55 14.55
CA ILE A 208 -16.49 -2.11 14.27
C ILE A 208 -16.65 -1.30 15.55
N GLU A 209 -17.70 -1.58 16.36
CA GLU A 209 -17.94 -0.86 17.64
C GLU A 209 -16.76 -0.98 18.60
N GLN A 210 -16.12 -2.18 18.69
CA GLN A 210 -14.96 -2.41 19.53
C GLN A 210 -13.72 -1.58 19.10
N LYS A 211 -13.71 -1.06 17.86
CA LYS A 211 -12.57 -0.32 17.28
C LYS A 211 -12.81 1.18 17.16
N LYS A 212 -13.89 1.72 17.70
CA LYS A 212 -14.12 3.17 17.77
C LYS A 212 -13.07 3.89 18.63
N HIS A 213 -12.48 3.18 19.59
CA HIS A 213 -11.41 3.70 20.44
C HIS A 213 -10.11 2.95 20.16
N ILE A 214 -9.12 3.66 19.62
CA ILE A 214 -7.77 3.12 19.35
C ILE A 214 -6.70 4.08 19.85
N SER A 215 -5.47 3.60 19.99
CA SER A 215 -4.35 4.48 20.37
C SER A 215 -4.02 5.48 19.26
N LEU A 216 -3.53 6.66 19.64
CA LEU A 216 -3.16 7.72 18.70
C LEU A 216 -2.12 7.24 17.65
N GLU A 217 -1.17 6.39 18.06
CA GLU A 217 -0.18 5.83 17.11
C GLU A 217 -0.83 5.00 16.01
N ARG A 218 -1.83 4.17 16.37
CA ARG A 218 -2.58 3.35 15.40
C ARG A 218 -3.47 4.22 14.52
N PHE A 219 -4.08 5.25 15.08
CA PHE A 219 -4.87 6.23 14.35
C PHE A 219 -4.02 6.94 13.29
N ILE A 220 -2.87 7.52 13.66
CA ILE A 220 -1.94 8.18 12.74
C ILE A 220 -1.48 7.22 11.64
N TYR A 221 -1.13 5.98 12.01
CA TYR A 221 -0.72 4.96 11.04
C TYR A 221 -1.86 4.60 10.07
N SER A 222 -3.10 4.50 10.56
CA SER A 222 -4.27 4.12 9.78
C SER A 222 -4.60 5.09 8.64
N LEU A 223 -4.29 6.38 8.82
CA LEU A 223 -4.47 7.41 7.80
C LEU A 223 -3.64 7.17 6.54
N GLY A 224 -2.61 6.31 6.63
CA GLY A 224 -1.81 5.88 5.50
C GLY A 224 -0.99 7.00 4.86
N ILE A 225 -0.61 8.02 5.63
CA ILE A 225 0.25 9.12 5.18
C ILE A 225 1.54 8.54 4.61
N ARG A 226 1.94 8.97 3.42
CA ARG A 226 3.15 8.48 2.76
C ARG A 226 4.37 8.72 3.65
N HIS A 227 5.31 7.79 3.69
CA HIS A 227 6.51 7.79 4.53
C HIS A 227 6.27 7.79 6.05
N ILE A 228 5.02 7.71 6.50
CA ILE A 228 4.68 7.52 7.91
C ILE A 228 4.31 6.04 8.12
N GLY A 229 5.30 5.26 8.54
CA GLY A 229 5.14 3.87 8.97
C GLY A 229 4.78 3.79 10.46
N GLN A 230 4.69 2.57 11.00
CA GLN A 230 4.34 2.34 12.41
C GLN A 230 5.28 3.09 13.37
N GLU A 231 6.61 3.03 13.14
CA GLU A 231 7.59 3.69 14.00
C GLU A 231 7.44 5.21 13.96
N ASN A 232 7.29 5.81 12.77
CA ASN A 232 7.09 7.25 12.67
C ASN A 232 5.78 7.69 13.31
N ALA A 233 4.70 6.90 13.15
CA ALA A 233 3.43 7.16 13.82
C ALA A 233 3.57 7.12 15.35
N LYS A 234 4.35 6.17 15.89
CA LYS A 234 4.65 6.05 17.31
C LYS A 234 5.48 7.23 17.83
N LEU A 235 6.51 7.66 17.09
CA LEU A 235 7.32 8.84 17.45
C LEU A 235 6.46 10.10 17.48
N ILE A 236 5.63 10.32 16.45
CA ILE A 236 4.71 11.46 16.37
C ILE A 236 3.70 11.43 17.51
N SER A 237 3.09 10.26 17.76
CA SER A 237 2.12 10.08 18.86
C SER A 237 2.71 10.39 20.22
N ARG A 238 3.93 9.94 20.51
CA ARG A 238 4.64 10.22 21.78
C ARG A 238 4.94 11.71 21.96
N HIS A 239 5.28 12.40 20.88
CA HIS A 239 5.56 13.84 20.91
C HIS A 239 4.28 14.65 21.12
N LEU A 240 3.22 14.34 20.40
CA LEU A 240 1.96 15.09 20.44
C LEU A 240 1.09 14.73 21.64
N LYS A 241 1.19 13.51 22.16
CA LYS A 241 0.50 12.94 23.33
C LYS A 241 -1.01 12.78 23.18
N THR A 242 -1.71 13.68 22.51
CA THR A 242 -3.18 13.68 22.38
C THR A 242 -3.62 13.80 20.91
N ALA A 243 -4.81 13.29 20.61
CA ALA A 243 -5.43 13.44 19.29
C ALA A 243 -5.67 14.93 18.97
N GLU A 244 -6.10 15.72 19.96
CA GLU A 244 -6.31 17.17 19.81
C GLU A 244 -5.05 17.88 19.26
N ASN A 245 -3.87 17.55 19.78
CA ASN A 245 -2.61 18.12 19.28
C ASN A 245 -2.29 17.65 17.87
N PHE A 246 -2.68 16.42 17.50
CA PHE A 246 -2.56 15.95 16.11
C PHE A 246 -3.47 16.74 15.16
N PHE A 247 -4.71 17.01 15.55
CA PHE A 247 -5.64 17.84 14.77
C PHE A 247 -5.15 19.30 14.62
N LYS A 248 -4.43 19.84 15.60
CA LYS A 248 -3.79 21.18 15.50
C LYS A 248 -2.69 21.26 14.42
N LEU A 249 -2.22 20.13 13.86
CA LEU A 249 -1.30 20.11 12.72
C LEU A 249 -1.94 20.60 11.40
N THR A 250 -3.25 20.80 11.35
CA THR A 250 -3.92 21.52 10.25
C THR A 250 -3.34 22.92 10.05
N ASN A 251 -2.79 23.52 11.10
CA ASN A 251 -1.99 24.74 11.01
C ASN A 251 -0.53 24.39 10.65
N ASN A 252 -0.09 24.81 9.46
CA ASN A 252 1.25 24.55 8.93
C ASN A 252 2.41 24.95 9.87
N ASN A 253 2.22 25.93 10.75
CA ASN A 253 3.25 26.33 11.72
C ASN A 253 3.50 25.23 12.75
N ASN A 254 2.48 24.45 13.13
CA ASN A 254 2.62 23.36 14.08
C ASN A 254 3.36 22.14 13.47
N ILE A 255 3.26 21.94 12.16
CA ILE A 255 3.97 20.84 11.48
C ILE A 255 5.49 21.02 11.56
N LYS A 256 5.98 22.27 11.56
CA LYS A 256 7.42 22.57 11.69
C LYS A 256 8.00 22.02 12.98
N ASN A 257 7.22 21.98 14.06
CA ASN A 257 7.68 21.48 15.36
C ASN A 257 8.01 19.98 15.34
N LEU A 258 7.46 19.22 14.37
CA LEU A 258 7.78 17.80 14.20
C LEU A 258 9.22 17.57 13.72
N SER A 259 9.91 18.59 13.19
CA SER A 259 11.34 18.49 12.82
C SER A 259 12.26 18.28 14.01
N ASN A 260 11.80 18.57 15.23
CA ASN A 260 12.54 18.37 16.47
C ASN A 260 12.48 16.91 16.96
N ILE A 261 11.72 16.04 16.30
CA ILE A 261 11.61 14.63 16.66
C ILE A 261 12.73 13.86 15.97
N ASP A 262 13.60 13.24 16.76
CA ASP A 262 14.62 12.34 16.20
C ASP A 262 13.96 11.18 15.43
N GLY A 263 14.41 10.96 14.19
CA GLY A 263 13.83 9.99 13.26
C GLY A 263 12.72 10.55 12.34
N ILE A 264 12.29 11.80 12.49
CA ILE A 264 11.35 12.48 11.57
C ILE A 264 12.12 13.47 10.70
N GLY A 265 12.37 13.10 9.46
CA GLY A 265 13.10 13.93 8.51
C GLY A 265 12.20 14.77 7.60
N ILE A 266 12.84 15.53 6.71
CA ILE A 266 12.16 16.47 5.77
C ILE A 266 11.11 15.75 4.91
N THR A 267 11.39 14.52 4.47
CA THR A 267 10.47 13.72 3.63
C THR A 267 9.17 13.40 4.36
N GLN A 268 9.24 13.04 5.64
CA GLN A 268 8.07 12.78 6.48
C GLN A 268 7.26 14.06 6.72
N ILE A 269 7.94 15.16 7.03
CA ILE A 269 7.29 16.47 7.24
C ILE A 269 6.57 16.92 5.97
N GLN A 270 7.19 16.79 4.80
CA GLN A 270 6.56 17.13 3.54
C GLN A 270 5.32 16.26 3.26
N SER A 271 5.40 14.97 3.58
CA SER A 271 4.26 14.05 3.42
C SER A 271 3.10 14.39 4.35
N ILE A 272 3.38 14.83 5.58
CA ILE A 272 2.37 15.32 6.53
C ILE A 272 1.74 16.62 6.01
N LYS A 273 2.54 17.57 5.51
CA LYS A 273 2.03 18.81 4.90
C LYS A 273 1.10 18.52 3.73
N ASN A 274 1.51 17.63 2.83
CA ASN A 274 0.69 17.24 1.68
C ASN A 274 -0.63 16.61 2.12
N PHE A 275 -0.61 15.76 3.16
CA PHE A 275 -1.83 15.16 3.71
C PHE A 275 -2.79 16.22 4.26
N PHE A 276 -2.29 17.17 5.05
CA PHE A 276 -3.10 18.26 5.62
C PHE A 276 -3.48 19.37 4.60
N SER A 277 -2.91 19.34 3.39
CA SER A 277 -3.30 20.21 2.28
C SER A 277 -4.37 19.59 1.37
N ASP A 278 -4.57 18.27 1.44
CA ASP A 278 -5.57 17.55 0.65
C ASP A 278 -6.96 17.65 1.30
N LYS A 279 -7.91 18.29 0.59
CA LYS A 279 -9.27 18.52 1.08
C LYS A 279 -10.00 17.24 1.47
N THR A 280 -9.82 16.16 0.69
CA THR A 280 -10.49 14.89 0.96
C THR A 280 -9.90 14.21 2.20
N SER A 281 -8.58 14.26 2.37
CA SER A 281 -7.91 13.73 3.57
C SER A 281 -8.33 14.50 4.83
N LEU A 282 -8.46 15.82 4.74
CA LEU A 282 -8.99 16.64 5.84
C LEU A 282 -10.44 16.27 6.17
N LYS A 283 -11.29 16.11 5.16
CA LYS A 283 -12.68 15.68 5.39
C LYS A 283 -12.73 14.34 6.13
N VAL A 284 -11.97 13.34 5.64
CA VAL A 284 -11.87 12.02 6.30
C VAL A 284 -11.40 12.17 7.75
N LEU A 285 -10.38 13.00 7.98
CA LEU A 285 -9.82 13.22 9.32
C LEU A 285 -10.86 13.78 10.29
N PHE A 286 -11.59 14.83 9.90
CA PHE A 286 -12.60 15.47 10.76
C PHE A 286 -13.84 14.60 10.98
N GLU A 287 -14.24 13.78 9.99
CA GLU A 287 -15.35 12.84 10.17
C GLU A 287 -14.98 11.61 11.02
N LEU A 288 -13.69 11.32 11.20
CA LEU A 288 -13.20 10.28 12.11
C LEU A 288 -13.01 10.77 13.56
N ASP A 289 -13.05 12.07 13.82
CA ASP A 289 -12.94 12.68 15.15
C ASP A 289 -14.28 12.66 15.91
N GLN A 290 -15.39 12.43 15.23
CA GLN A 290 -16.76 12.35 15.78
C GLN A 290 -17.08 10.96 16.32
#